data_e53c4936889a70bdcf85340c1e9b62c8
#
_entry.id   e53c4936889a70bdcf85340c1e9b62c8
#
_cell.length_a   1.000
_cell.length_b   1.000
_cell.length_c   1.000
_cell.angle_alpha   90.00
_cell.angle_beta   90.00
_cell.angle_gamma   90.00
#
_symmetry.space_group_name_H-M   'P 1'
#
loop_
_entity.id
_entity.type
_entity.pdbx_description
1 polymer ?
#
loop_
_entity_poly.entity_id
_entity_poly.type
_entity_poly.pdbx_seq_one_letter_code
_entity_poly.pdbx_strand_id
1 'polypeptide(L)'
;RVIHETVYQYTPAVQNAQHMAHLRPRTGVVQRVLTHALQIDPAPAQCEATQDVFGNTRAFFSLPFTHERLLVRAETLLETTPPPPAPPGEPWEAVRERLAYRRGMPYHPATEFSFASPYIPRHAEFVAYATESFTPGRPLMQAASHLMSRIHADFAYTANATDAGTPALESLRLRRGVCQDFAHVM
;
A
#
# COMPACT_ATOMS: atom_id res chain seq x y z
N ARG A 1 16.01 5.95 12.36
CA ARG A 1 16.61 5.68 11.06
C ARG A 1 16.04 4.40 10.50
N VAL A 2 15.64 4.41 9.21
CA VAL A 2 15.13 3.26 8.47
C VAL A 2 16.03 3.05 7.26
N ILE A 3 16.45 1.80 7.04
CA ILE A 3 17.19 1.39 5.85
C ILE A 3 16.35 0.30 5.19
N HIS A 4 16.02 0.51 3.92
CA HIS A 4 15.35 -0.46 3.06
C HIS A 4 16.30 -0.81 1.92
N GLU A 5 16.68 -2.06 1.83
CA GLU A 5 17.60 -2.54 0.82
C GLU A 5 16.96 -3.69 0.06
N THR A 6 17.01 -3.62 -1.27
CA THR A 6 16.53 -4.68 -2.16
C THR A 6 17.62 -5.00 -3.16
N VAL A 7 17.93 -6.30 -3.27
CA VAL A 7 18.91 -6.81 -4.24
C VAL A 7 18.18 -7.71 -5.23
N TYR A 8 18.31 -7.39 -6.50
CA TYR A 8 17.84 -8.22 -7.60
C TYR A 8 19.05 -8.91 -8.25
N GLN A 9 18.91 -10.20 -8.51
CA GLN A 9 19.85 -11.00 -9.29
C GLN A 9 19.13 -11.45 -10.55
N TYR A 10 19.74 -11.24 -11.70
CA TYR A 10 19.15 -11.54 -12.99
C TYR A 10 19.90 -12.67 -13.68
N THR A 11 19.16 -13.67 -14.14
CA THR A 11 19.69 -14.77 -14.96
C THR A 11 18.67 -15.07 -16.06
N PRO A 12 18.98 -14.75 -17.34
CA PRO A 12 20.19 -14.09 -17.85
C PRO A 12 20.29 -12.60 -17.47
N ALA A 13 21.43 -11.99 -17.77
CA ALA A 13 21.66 -10.55 -17.60
C ALA A 13 20.60 -9.71 -18.33
N VAL A 14 20.17 -8.62 -17.72
CA VAL A 14 19.22 -7.66 -18.30
C VAL A 14 19.99 -6.59 -19.05
N GLN A 15 19.58 -6.29 -20.29
CA GLN A 15 20.26 -5.30 -21.15
C GLN A 15 19.69 -3.88 -21.00
N ASN A 16 18.43 -3.77 -20.60
CA ASN A 16 17.75 -2.48 -20.41
C ASN A 16 16.70 -2.65 -19.32
N ALA A 17 16.74 -1.78 -18.32
CA ALA A 17 15.77 -1.81 -17.22
C ALA A 17 15.27 -0.40 -16.91
N GLN A 18 13.97 -0.32 -16.64
CA GLN A 18 13.30 0.89 -16.16
C GLN A 18 12.54 0.57 -14.88
N HIS A 19 12.70 1.41 -13.88
CA HIS A 19 12.13 1.18 -12.55
C HIS A 19 11.41 2.41 -12.03
N MET A 20 10.39 2.15 -11.20
CA MET A 20 9.69 3.15 -10.42
C MET A 20 9.76 2.76 -8.95
N ALA A 21 10.47 3.53 -8.14
CA ALA A 21 10.60 3.27 -6.70
C ALA A 21 9.69 4.21 -5.89
N HIS A 22 8.94 3.64 -4.94
CA HIS A 22 8.09 4.35 -3.98
C HIS A 22 8.65 4.12 -2.56
N LEU A 23 9.86 4.63 -2.31
CA LEU A 23 10.63 4.32 -1.09
C LEU A 23 10.80 5.51 -0.15
N ARG A 24 10.41 6.72 -0.55
CA ARG A 24 10.48 7.89 0.32
C ARG A 24 9.21 7.99 1.17
N PRO A 25 9.31 7.94 2.51
CA PRO A 25 8.18 8.18 3.39
C PRO A 25 7.62 9.60 3.23
N ARG A 26 6.33 9.77 3.45
CA ARG A 26 5.70 11.09 3.44
C ARG A 26 5.94 11.80 4.77
N THR A 27 6.07 13.12 4.74
CA THR A 27 5.89 13.95 5.92
C THR A 27 4.40 14.19 6.15
N GLY A 28 3.95 14.09 7.39
CA GLY A 28 2.55 14.25 7.79
C GLY A 28 2.44 14.66 9.25
N VAL A 29 1.23 14.59 9.80
CA VAL A 29 0.93 15.07 11.17
C VAL A 29 1.73 14.32 12.24
N VAL A 30 1.97 13.03 12.04
CA VAL A 30 2.63 12.15 13.03
C VAL A 30 4.03 11.72 12.62
N GLN A 31 4.53 12.25 11.50
CA GLN A 31 5.83 11.86 10.97
C GLN A 31 6.47 13.01 10.21
N ARG A 32 7.75 13.28 10.49
CA ARG A 32 8.57 14.24 9.75
C ARG A 32 9.83 13.57 9.22
N VAL A 33 10.02 13.60 7.91
CA VAL A 33 11.24 13.13 7.25
C VAL A 33 12.31 14.21 7.38
N LEU A 34 13.43 13.88 8.03
CA LEU A 34 14.57 14.78 8.21
C LEU A 34 15.53 14.67 7.03
N THR A 35 15.91 13.44 6.67
CA THR A 35 16.75 13.17 5.50
C THR A 35 16.26 11.92 4.78
N HIS A 36 16.49 11.88 3.46
CA HIS A 36 16.24 10.72 2.65
C HIS A 36 17.27 10.64 1.53
N ALA A 37 17.90 9.47 1.36
CA ALA A 37 18.81 9.18 0.27
C ALA A 37 18.38 7.88 -0.43
N LEU A 38 18.41 7.88 -1.76
CA LEU A 38 18.22 6.71 -2.59
C LEU A 38 19.54 6.42 -3.32
N GLN A 39 20.09 5.25 -3.05
CA GLN A 39 21.31 4.73 -3.67
C GLN A 39 20.92 3.60 -4.61
N ILE A 40 21.47 3.60 -5.82
CA ILE A 40 21.21 2.62 -6.86
C ILE A 40 22.56 2.17 -7.40
N ASP A 41 22.79 0.87 -7.44
CA ASP A 41 24.01 0.27 -7.95
C ASP A 41 23.66 -0.93 -8.88
N PRO A 42 24.10 -0.90 -10.15
CA PRO A 42 24.95 0.11 -10.79
C PRO A 42 24.26 1.48 -10.91
N ALA A 43 25.06 2.53 -11.02
CA ALA A 43 24.54 3.89 -11.11
C ALA A 43 23.63 4.05 -12.34
N PRO A 44 22.42 4.57 -12.20
CA PRO A 44 21.50 4.71 -13.32
C PRO A 44 21.94 5.85 -14.25
N ALA A 45 21.63 5.71 -15.55
CA ALA A 45 21.86 6.76 -16.53
C ALA A 45 20.94 7.97 -16.32
N GLN A 46 19.74 7.73 -15.78
CA GLN A 46 18.76 8.75 -15.44
C GLN A 46 18.09 8.39 -14.13
N CYS A 47 17.91 9.37 -13.25
CA CYS A 47 17.12 9.23 -12.02
C CYS A 47 16.38 10.54 -11.73
N GLU A 48 15.04 10.49 -11.70
CA GLU A 48 14.19 11.64 -11.49
C GLU A 48 13.13 11.32 -10.42
N ALA A 49 12.88 12.29 -9.54
CA ALA A 49 11.83 12.19 -8.53
C ALA A 49 10.64 13.08 -8.90
N THR A 50 9.44 12.50 -8.85
CA THR A 50 8.16 13.18 -9.07
C THR A 50 7.18 12.86 -7.94
N GLN A 51 6.07 13.58 -7.89
CA GLN A 51 4.96 13.23 -7.00
C GLN A 51 3.78 12.70 -7.80
N ASP A 52 3.10 11.69 -7.26
CA ASP A 52 1.83 11.23 -7.79
C ASP A 52 0.66 12.10 -7.29
N VAL A 53 -0.54 11.82 -7.78
CA VAL A 53 -1.78 12.54 -7.41
C VAL A 53 -2.15 12.40 -5.94
N PHE A 54 -1.58 11.43 -5.24
CA PHE A 54 -1.78 11.18 -3.82
C PHE A 54 -0.68 11.83 -2.94
N GLY A 55 0.29 12.50 -3.57
CA GLY A 55 1.43 13.13 -2.89
C GLY A 55 2.54 12.17 -2.48
N ASN A 56 2.57 10.94 -3.02
CA ASN A 56 3.70 10.03 -2.82
C ASN A 56 4.85 10.40 -3.75
N THR A 57 6.08 10.36 -3.23
CA THR A 57 7.26 10.54 -4.06
C THR A 57 7.56 9.26 -4.82
N ARG A 58 7.68 9.38 -6.14
CA ARG A 58 8.11 8.33 -7.06
C ARG A 58 9.47 8.69 -7.62
N ALA A 59 10.42 7.77 -7.55
CA ALA A 59 11.72 7.89 -8.19
C ALA A 59 11.75 6.98 -9.42
N PHE A 60 11.71 7.57 -10.61
CA PHE A 60 11.97 6.85 -11.86
C PHE A 60 13.46 6.79 -12.09
N PHE A 61 13.98 5.62 -12.49
CA PHE A 61 15.36 5.48 -12.93
C PHE A 61 15.51 4.43 -14.01
N SER A 62 16.56 4.59 -14.85
CA SER A 62 16.83 3.73 -16.00
C SER A 62 18.28 3.27 -16.04
N LEU A 63 18.48 2.02 -16.44
CA LEU A 63 19.78 1.37 -16.65
C LEU A 63 19.81 0.81 -18.08
N PRO A 64 20.21 1.62 -19.10
CA PRO A 64 20.24 1.22 -20.50
C PRO A 64 21.52 0.47 -20.86
N PHE A 65 21.99 -0.43 -20.00
CA PHE A 65 23.20 -1.23 -20.16
C PHE A 65 23.04 -2.60 -19.50
N THR A 66 23.87 -3.54 -19.92
CA THR A 66 23.82 -4.92 -19.41
C THR A 66 24.26 -4.98 -17.95
N HIS A 67 23.42 -5.62 -17.11
CA HIS A 67 23.73 -5.88 -15.72
C HIS A 67 23.08 -7.18 -15.24
N GLU A 68 23.70 -7.84 -14.28
CA GLU A 68 23.23 -9.09 -13.65
C GLU A 68 22.75 -8.86 -12.23
N ARG A 69 23.06 -7.68 -11.68
CA ARG A 69 22.68 -7.30 -10.31
C ARG A 69 22.17 -5.87 -10.28
N LEU A 70 21.14 -5.64 -9.47
CA LEU A 70 20.67 -4.31 -9.12
C LEU A 70 20.48 -4.22 -7.62
N LEU A 71 21.15 -3.28 -6.96
CA LEU A 71 20.92 -2.89 -5.59
C LEU A 71 20.14 -1.57 -5.57
N VAL A 72 19.03 -1.55 -4.85
CA VAL A 72 18.28 -0.33 -4.54
C VAL A 72 18.24 -0.17 -3.01
N ARG A 73 18.85 0.88 -2.49
CA ARG A 73 18.93 1.17 -1.06
C ARG A 73 18.36 2.54 -0.75
N ALA A 74 17.30 2.57 0.04
CA ALA A 74 16.74 3.80 0.59
C ALA A 74 17.14 3.94 2.06
N GLU A 75 17.74 5.08 2.42
CA GLU A 75 18.06 5.41 3.79
C GLU A 75 17.30 6.67 4.20
N THR A 76 16.52 6.57 5.28
CA THR A 76 15.68 7.66 5.77
C THR A 76 15.89 7.88 7.26
N LEU A 77 16.12 9.13 7.64
CA LEU A 77 16.01 9.58 9.01
C LEU A 77 14.70 10.33 9.18
N LEU A 78 13.89 9.90 10.13
CA LEU A 78 12.60 10.52 10.42
C LEU A 78 12.33 10.60 11.92
N GLU A 79 11.45 11.52 12.28
CA GLU A 79 10.87 11.62 13.61
C GLU A 79 9.40 11.22 13.54
N THR A 80 8.94 10.51 14.57
CA THR A 80 7.52 10.15 14.73
C THR A 80 7.01 10.69 16.05
N THR A 81 5.78 11.16 16.05
CA THR A 81 5.05 11.56 17.26
C THR A 81 3.81 10.66 17.40
N PRO A 82 3.37 10.37 18.65
CA PRO A 82 2.12 9.66 18.84
C PRO A 82 0.98 10.37 18.11
N PRO A 83 0.07 9.63 17.46
CA PRO A 83 -1.10 10.24 16.85
C PRO A 83 -1.98 10.89 17.93
N PRO A 84 -2.64 12.02 17.62
CA PRO A 84 -3.65 12.57 18.52
C PRO A 84 -4.76 11.55 18.77
N PRO A 85 -5.45 11.63 19.94
CA PRO A 85 -6.61 10.78 20.18
C PRO A 85 -7.60 10.88 19.01
N ALA A 86 -8.07 9.73 18.53
CA ALA A 86 -9.07 9.73 17.48
C ALA A 86 -10.36 10.37 17.99
N PRO A 87 -10.99 11.31 17.26
CA PRO A 87 -12.28 11.84 17.63
C PRO A 87 -13.33 10.70 17.67
N PRO A 88 -14.47 10.89 18.38
CA PRO A 88 -15.58 9.96 18.27
C PRO A 88 -15.90 9.70 16.80
N GLY A 89 -15.84 8.42 16.41
CA GLY A 89 -15.97 8.06 14.99
C GLY A 89 -17.41 8.14 14.52
N GLU A 90 -17.64 8.55 13.29
CA GLU A 90 -18.94 8.46 12.62
C GLU A 90 -19.28 6.99 12.29
N PRO A 91 -20.58 6.63 12.27
CA PRO A 91 -21.03 5.34 11.72
C PRO A 91 -20.49 5.12 10.31
N TRP A 92 -20.06 3.90 10.01
CA TRP A 92 -19.47 3.58 8.72
C TRP A 92 -20.44 3.83 7.55
N GLU A 93 -21.74 3.70 7.78
CA GLU A 93 -22.78 3.98 6.78
C GLU A 93 -22.79 5.46 6.37
N ALA A 94 -22.66 6.37 7.36
CA ALA A 94 -22.62 7.81 7.08
C ALA A 94 -21.36 8.18 6.26
N VAL A 95 -20.21 7.58 6.58
CA VAL A 95 -18.98 7.78 5.82
C VAL A 95 -19.12 7.22 4.41
N ARG A 96 -19.68 6.01 4.26
CA ARG A 96 -19.96 5.40 2.94
C ARG A 96 -20.85 6.30 2.09
N GLU A 97 -21.92 6.85 2.67
CA GLU A 97 -22.85 7.73 1.97
C GLU A 97 -22.16 9.03 1.53
N ARG A 98 -21.34 9.63 2.38
CA ARG A 98 -20.57 10.84 2.07
C ARG A 98 -19.53 10.61 0.97
N LEU A 99 -18.93 9.42 0.90
CA LEU A 99 -17.93 9.05 -0.12
C LEU A 99 -18.56 8.44 -1.38
N ALA A 100 -19.87 8.23 -1.42
CA ALA A 100 -20.54 7.73 -2.61
C ALA A 100 -20.39 8.73 -3.77
N TYR A 101 -19.87 8.25 -4.90
CA TYR A 101 -19.75 9.08 -6.08
C TYR A 101 -21.13 9.49 -6.61
N ARG A 102 -21.35 10.79 -6.73
CA ARG A 102 -22.57 11.38 -7.30
C ARG A 102 -22.21 12.58 -8.18
N ARG A 103 -22.85 12.66 -9.33
CA ARG A 103 -22.65 13.79 -10.25
C ARG A 103 -22.97 15.11 -9.54
N GLY A 104 -22.05 16.08 -9.63
CA GLY A 104 -22.21 17.41 -9.03
C GLY A 104 -21.81 17.53 -7.56
N MET A 105 -21.38 16.45 -6.91
CA MET A 105 -20.81 16.52 -5.56
C MET A 105 -19.36 17.01 -5.60
N PRO A 106 -18.90 17.75 -4.58
CA PRO A 106 -17.50 18.09 -4.44
C PRO A 106 -16.62 16.84 -4.42
N TYR A 107 -15.50 16.87 -5.11
CA TYR A 107 -14.54 15.79 -5.10
C TYR A 107 -13.94 15.60 -3.71
N HIS A 108 -13.91 14.37 -3.25
CA HIS A 108 -13.20 13.96 -2.01
C HIS A 108 -12.16 12.90 -2.36
N PRO A 109 -10.86 13.11 -2.04
CA PRO A 109 -9.79 12.18 -2.44
C PRO A 109 -10.03 10.72 -2.04
N ALA A 110 -10.65 10.47 -0.87
CA ALA A 110 -10.95 9.12 -0.41
C ALA A 110 -11.99 8.39 -1.29
N THR A 111 -12.78 9.11 -2.11
CA THR A 111 -13.75 8.50 -3.03
C THR A 111 -13.06 7.62 -4.07
N GLU A 112 -11.83 7.96 -4.49
CA GLU A 112 -11.03 7.13 -5.42
C GLU A 112 -10.86 5.69 -4.92
N PHE A 113 -10.68 5.53 -3.61
CA PHE A 113 -10.50 4.22 -2.98
C PHE A 113 -11.81 3.44 -2.78
N SER A 114 -12.94 4.02 -3.15
CA SER A 114 -14.24 3.31 -3.15
C SER A 114 -14.52 2.56 -4.44
N PHE A 115 -13.74 2.76 -5.50
CA PHE A 115 -13.89 2.08 -6.77
C PHE A 115 -13.15 0.73 -6.78
N ALA A 116 -13.68 -0.22 -7.55
CA ALA A 116 -12.97 -1.47 -7.80
C ALA A 116 -11.73 -1.23 -8.66
N SER A 117 -10.70 -2.04 -8.44
CA SER A 117 -9.50 -2.08 -9.27
C SER A 117 -9.19 -3.52 -9.72
N PRO A 118 -8.27 -3.72 -10.66
CA PRO A 118 -7.85 -5.07 -11.06
C PRO A 118 -7.39 -5.95 -9.88
N TYR A 119 -6.77 -5.35 -8.86
CA TYR A 119 -6.28 -6.06 -7.67
C TYR A 119 -7.30 -6.15 -6.55
N ILE A 120 -8.29 -5.26 -6.51
CA ILE A 120 -9.32 -5.19 -5.47
C ILE A 120 -10.71 -5.22 -6.13
N PRO A 121 -11.17 -6.39 -6.59
CA PRO A 121 -12.47 -6.55 -7.23
C PRO A 121 -13.58 -6.50 -6.17
N ARG A 122 -14.80 -6.14 -6.59
CA ARG A 122 -15.99 -6.31 -5.75
C ARG A 122 -16.48 -7.74 -5.85
N HIS A 123 -16.62 -8.41 -4.69
CA HIS A 123 -17.12 -9.78 -4.64
C HIS A 123 -17.93 -10.04 -3.36
N ALA A 124 -18.95 -10.89 -3.44
CA ALA A 124 -19.84 -11.19 -2.32
C ALA A 124 -19.10 -11.81 -1.11
N GLU A 125 -18.05 -12.59 -1.34
CA GLU A 125 -17.27 -13.19 -0.26
C GLU A 125 -16.51 -12.15 0.58
N PHE A 126 -16.02 -11.06 -0.03
CA PHE A 126 -15.44 -9.94 0.74
C PHE A 126 -16.50 -9.28 1.61
N VAL A 127 -17.69 -9.05 1.05
CA VAL A 127 -18.82 -8.48 1.80
C VAL A 127 -19.20 -9.39 2.97
N ALA A 128 -19.36 -10.68 2.74
CA ALA A 128 -19.70 -11.66 3.78
C ALA A 128 -18.64 -11.65 4.90
N TYR A 129 -17.36 -11.65 4.54
CA TYR A 129 -16.27 -11.60 5.52
C TYR A 129 -16.25 -10.28 6.31
N ALA A 130 -16.47 -9.14 5.65
CA ALA A 130 -16.45 -7.82 6.30
C ALA A 130 -17.67 -7.57 7.19
N THR A 131 -18.86 -8.14 6.89
CA THR A 131 -20.14 -7.84 7.56
C THR A 131 -20.09 -8.03 9.09
N GLU A 132 -19.36 -9.02 9.58
CA GLU A 132 -19.18 -9.21 11.03
C GLU A 132 -18.44 -8.05 11.71
N SER A 133 -17.59 -7.35 10.95
CA SER A 133 -16.84 -6.19 11.46
C SER A 133 -17.64 -4.89 11.30
N PHE A 134 -18.47 -4.81 10.27
CA PHE A 134 -19.24 -3.63 9.89
C PHE A 134 -20.73 -3.78 10.30
N THR A 135 -20.96 -3.97 11.60
CA THR A 135 -22.32 -4.02 12.13
C THR A 135 -23.00 -2.65 12.05
N PRO A 136 -24.35 -2.59 11.95
CA PRO A 136 -25.09 -1.33 11.84
C PRO A 136 -24.72 -0.32 12.94
N GLY A 137 -24.46 0.93 12.53
CA GLY A 137 -24.15 2.04 13.43
C GLY A 137 -22.74 2.02 14.03
N ARG A 138 -21.92 1.02 13.72
CA ARG A 138 -20.55 0.93 14.27
C ARG A 138 -19.66 2.04 13.71
N PRO A 139 -18.87 2.75 14.55
CA PRO A 139 -17.91 3.73 14.06
C PRO A 139 -16.91 3.12 13.06
N LEU A 140 -16.64 3.82 11.94
CA LEU A 140 -15.80 3.31 10.86
C LEU A 140 -14.43 2.81 11.35
N MET A 141 -13.73 3.59 12.20
CA MET A 141 -12.41 3.21 12.70
C MET A 141 -12.45 1.97 13.59
N GLN A 142 -13.53 1.78 14.36
CA GLN A 142 -13.72 0.57 15.16
C GLN A 142 -14.01 -0.65 14.26
N ALA A 143 -14.82 -0.47 13.21
CA ALA A 143 -15.10 -1.53 12.24
C ALA A 143 -13.82 -1.96 11.50
N ALA A 144 -13.04 -0.99 11.03
CA ALA A 144 -11.78 -1.24 10.35
C ALA A 144 -10.75 -1.92 11.27
N SER A 145 -10.59 -1.45 12.51
CA SER A 145 -9.69 -2.08 13.49
C SER A 145 -10.12 -3.51 13.83
N HIS A 146 -11.42 -3.76 13.93
CA HIS A 146 -11.94 -5.11 14.15
C HIS A 146 -11.67 -6.02 12.95
N LEU A 147 -11.87 -5.54 11.72
CA LEU A 147 -11.54 -6.29 10.52
C LEU A 147 -10.04 -6.61 10.45
N MET A 148 -9.19 -5.63 10.73
CA MET A 148 -7.73 -5.84 10.80
C MET A 148 -7.35 -6.94 11.81
N SER A 149 -7.93 -6.91 13.02
CA SER A 149 -7.70 -7.93 14.05
C SER A 149 -8.17 -9.31 13.61
N ARG A 150 -9.29 -9.40 12.89
CA ARG A 150 -9.79 -10.66 12.33
C ARG A 150 -8.86 -11.19 11.25
N ILE A 151 -8.41 -10.34 10.32
CA ILE A 151 -7.43 -10.76 9.31
C ILE A 151 -6.18 -11.29 9.99
N HIS A 152 -5.67 -10.61 11.03
CA HIS A 152 -4.51 -11.08 11.77
C HIS A 152 -4.72 -12.44 12.47
N ALA A 153 -5.94 -12.70 12.97
CA ALA A 153 -6.28 -13.96 13.63
C ALA A 153 -6.58 -15.10 12.66
N ASP A 154 -7.26 -14.78 11.54
CA ASP A 154 -7.80 -15.78 10.61
C ASP A 154 -6.80 -16.20 9.53
N PHE A 155 -5.75 -15.39 9.28
CA PHE A 155 -4.82 -15.62 8.16
C PHE A 155 -3.42 -15.98 8.66
N ALA A 156 -2.81 -16.95 7.99
CA ALA A 156 -1.41 -17.32 8.22
C ALA A 156 -0.48 -16.52 7.28
N TYR A 157 0.50 -15.81 7.86
CA TYR A 157 1.57 -15.24 7.04
C TYR A 157 2.48 -16.36 6.54
N THR A 158 2.54 -16.53 5.22
CA THR A 158 3.32 -17.59 4.58
C THR A 158 4.07 -17.01 3.39
N ALA A 159 5.37 -16.88 3.52
CA ALA A 159 6.22 -16.45 2.42
C ALA A 159 6.10 -17.43 1.23
N ASN A 160 6.04 -16.90 0.03
CA ASN A 160 5.89 -17.65 -1.24
C ASN A 160 4.59 -18.47 -1.38
N ALA A 161 3.58 -18.25 -0.53
CA ALA A 161 2.27 -18.88 -0.72
C ALA A 161 1.47 -18.25 -1.86
N THR A 162 1.79 -17.01 -2.18
CA THR A 162 1.18 -16.18 -3.22
C THR A 162 2.29 -15.45 -3.98
N ASP A 163 1.97 -14.97 -5.17
CA ASP A 163 2.81 -14.06 -5.96
C ASP A 163 2.10 -12.72 -6.18
N ALA A 164 2.78 -11.78 -6.82
CA ALA A 164 2.22 -10.44 -7.07
C ALA A 164 0.97 -10.43 -7.96
N GLY A 165 0.71 -11.52 -8.70
CA GLY A 165 -0.46 -11.70 -9.56
C GLY A 165 -1.60 -12.47 -8.89
N THR A 166 -1.41 -13.01 -7.69
CA THR A 166 -2.43 -13.78 -6.99
C THR A 166 -3.65 -12.90 -6.67
N PRO A 167 -4.87 -13.29 -7.11
CA PRO A 167 -6.08 -12.52 -6.83
C PRO A 167 -6.39 -12.46 -5.33
N ALA A 168 -6.80 -11.30 -4.82
CA ALA A 168 -7.18 -11.11 -3.41
C ALA A 168 -8.27 -12.10 -2.95
N LEU A 169 -9.17 -12.50 -3.84
CA LEU A 169 -10.21 -13.50 -3.53
C LEU A 169 -9.62 -14.88 -3.23
N GLU A 170 -8.58 -15.27 -3.91
CA GLU A 170 -7.88 -16.53 -3.64
C GLU A 170 -7.22 -16.51 -2.27
N SER A 171 -6.54 -15.42 -1.94
CA SER A 171 -5.95 -15.23 -0.61
C SER A 171 -7.01 -15.23 0.51
N LEU A 172 -8.17 -14.61 0.28
CA LEU A 172 -9.31 -14.68 1.20
C LEU A 172 -9.76 -16.13 1.45
N ARG A 173 -9.86 -16.95 0.40
CA ARG A 173 -10.29 -18.35 0.50
C ARG A 173 -9.25 -19.23 1.17
N LEU A 174 -7.99 -19.03 0.83
CA LEU A 174 -6.87 -19.80 1.37
C LEU A 174 -6.52 -19.46 2.82
N ARG A 175 -6.96 -18.29 3.31
CA ARG A 175 -6.60 -17.75 4.64
C ARG A 175 -5.10 -17.71 4.87
N ARG A 176 -4.33 -17.43 3.83
CA ARG A 176 -2.87 -17.31 3.88
C ARG A 176 -2.36 -16.41 2.77
N GLY A 177 -1.20 -15.84 2.97
CA GLY A 177 -0.54 -14.96 2.02
C GLY A 177 0.54 -14.12 2.66
N VAL A 178 0.86 -12.99 2.01
CA VAL A 178 1.84 -12.00 2.48
C VAL A 178 1.16 -10.64 2.73
N CYS A 179 1.93 -9.63 3.12
CA CYS A 179 1.41 -8.31 3.47
C CYS A 179 0.54 -7.66 2.36
N GLN A 180 0.88 -7.86 1.09
CA GLN A 180 0.10 -7.38 -0.05
C GLN A 180 -1.30 -8.00 -0.07
N ASP A 181 -1.39 -9.32 0.12
CA ASP A 181 -2.67 -10.03 0.12
C ASP A 181 -3.58 -9.53 1.23
N PHE A 182 -3.03 -9.36 2.44
CA PHE A 182 -3.81 -8.90 3.60
C PHE A 182 -4.29 -7.46 3.42
N ALA A 183 -3.47 -6.60 2.81
CA ALA A 183 -3.86 -5.25 2.47
C ALA A 183 -4.98 -5.20 1.41
N HIS A 184 -4.97 -6.13 0.45
CA HIS A 184 -6.00 -6.21 -0.59
C HIS A 184 -7.31 -6.83 -0.08
N VAL A 185 -7.25 -7.72 0.92
CA VAL A 185 -8.45 -8.28 1.58
C VAL A 185 -9.10 -7.26 2.51
N MET A 186 -8.30 -6.41 3.17
CA MET A 186 -8.77 -5.35 4.07
C MET A 186 -9.43 -4.20 3.31
#